data_6ab35440a4375d2e071e869b6fb2bc57
#
_entry.id   6ab35440a4375d2e071e869b6fb2bc57
#
_cell.length_a   1.000
_cell.length_b   1.000
_cell.length_c   1.000
_cell.angle_alpha   90.00
_cell.angle_beta   90.00
_cell.angle_gamma   90.00
#
_symmetry.space_group_name_H-M   'P 1'
#
loop_
_entity.id
_entity.type
_entity.pdbx_description
1 polymer ?
#
loop_
_entity_poly.entity_id
_entity_poly.type
_entity_poly.pdbx_seq_one_letter_code
_entity_poly.pdbx_strand_id
1 'polypeptide(L)'
;MVPPMDNAKIKEMLLKIHESKLDFTVTQSGKESKRVNGLYKPDTHEIILHNKNFKSDSELVYTAVHEYTHHLVTEEDIALYGPDYVSNAKSHTAAFWARFQELLKIAEDMGFYKIDISVSPELVELTNKIKSEYLEPNGKMMAEFGRLLIKAHTLCEEADIRYEDYIDRVLCLPRNSVRDLKRVGTVQVNPAIGFENMKLVSSIKKADDRAAAEQQLLSGTSPVTVSEMMKKKARAAQDDDLKTKLEKEAKRLRKTIDQLQQRLEYVEESLGNM
;
A
#
# COMPACT_ATOMS: atom_id res chain seq x y z
N MET A 1 11.76 -26.70 24.35
CA MET A 1 12.32 -25.34 24.31
C MET A 1 13.12 -25.25 23.02
N VAL A 2 12.67 -24.46 22.05
CA VAL A 2 13.45 -24.23 20.83
C VAL A 2 14.69 -23.43 21.25
N PRO A 3 15.92 -23.80 20.81
CA PRO A 3 17.11 -23.06 21.20
C PRO A 3 16.97 -21.61 20.69
N PRO A 4 17.33 -20.62 21.50
CA PRO A 4 17.22 -19.22 21.09
C PRO A 4 17.97 -19.00 19.79
N MET A 5 17.34 -18.29 18.84
CA MET A 5 17.97 -17.94 17.56
C MET A 5 19.23 -17.12 17.84
N ASP A 6 20.38 -17.60 17.39
CA ASP A 6 21.62 -16.82 17.40
C ASP A 6 21.65 -15.81 16.25
N ASN A 7 22.63 -14.89 16.28
CA ASN A 7 22.75 -13.82 15.29
C ASN A 7 22.85 -14.35 13.84
N ALA A 8 23.54 -15.48 13.64
CA ALA A 8 23.74 -16.08 12.33
C ALA A 8 22.41 -16.65 11.78
N LYS A 9 21.64 -17.32 12.63
CA LYS A 9 20.31 -17.86 12.25
C LYS A 9 19.32 -16.75 11.95
N ILE A 10 19.36 -15.64 12.71
CA ILE A 10 18.50 -14.47 12.42
C ILE A 10 18.87 -13.90 11.05
N LYS A 11 20.17 -13.70 10.76
CA LYS A 11 20.62 -13.23 9.45
C LYS A 11 20.19 -14.17 8.32
N GLU A 12 20.38 -15.47 8.50
CA GLU A 12 19.95 -16.48 7.51
C GLU A 12 18.44 -16.46 7.27
N MET A 13 17.65 -16.34 8.33
CA MET A 13 16.19 -16.17 8.24
C MET A 13 15.81 -14.94 7.42
N LEU A 14 16.41 -13.79 7.71
CA LEU A 14 16.15 -12.53 7.01
C LEU A 14 16.48 -12.65 5.52
N LEU A 15 17.62 -13.26 5.18
CA LEU A 15 18.02 -13.51 3.80
C LEU A 15 17.09 -14.50 3.08
N LYS A 16 16.50 -15.48 3.80
CA LYS A 16 15.47 -16.35 3.23
C LYS A 16 14.16 -15.61 2.94
N ILE A 17 13.78 -14.68 3.79
CA ILE A 17 12.58 -13.86 3.58
C ILE A 17 12.75 -12.97 2.35
N HIS A 18 13.93 -12.36 2.19
CA HIS A 18 14.27 -11.53 1.04
C HIS A 18 15.79 -11.45 0.90
N GLU A 19 16.32 -11.65 -0.30
CA GLU A 19 17.75 -11.47 -0.56
C GLU A 19 18.13 -9.99 -0.50
N SER A 20 19.30 -9.71 0.06
CA SER A 20 19.95 -8.39 0.01
C SER A 20 21.27 -8.50 -0.73
N LYS A 21 21.56 -7.52 -1.57
CA LYS A 21 22.85 -7.36 -2.27
C LYS A 21 23.88 -6.64 -1.41
N LEU A 22 23.40 -5.86 -0.45
CA LEU A 22 24.22 -5.12 0.50
C LEU A 22 24.45 -5.98 1.74
N ASP A 23 25.71 -6.21 2.11
CA ASP A 23 26.01 -7.01 3.30
C ASP A 23 25.61 -6.26 4.58
N PHE A 24 25.15 -7.00 5.57
CA PHE A 24 24.73 -6.46 6.86
C PHE A 24 25.07 -7.40 8.01
N THR A 25 25.07 -6.88 9.22
CA THR A 25 25.30 -7.66 10.43
C THR A 25 24.08 -7.63 11.33
N VAL A 26 23.91 -8.72 12.10
CA VAL A 26 22.88 -8.81 13.13
C VAL A 26 23.55 -9.00 14.47
N THR A 27 23.20 -8.16 15.43
CA THR A 27 23.77 -8.18 16.79
C THR A 27 22.66 -8.22 17.83
N GLN A 28 22.62 -9.24 18.65
CA GLN A 28 21.82 -9.25 19.87
C GLN A 28 22.61 -8.57 21.00
N SER A 29 22.08 -7.45 21.49
CA SER A 29 22.82 -6.57 22.42
C SER A 29 23.05 -7.16 23.82
N GLY A 30 22.30 -8.22 24.18
CA GLY A 30 22.34 -8.78 25.55
C GLY A 30 21.75 -7.84 26.61
N LYS A 31 21.11 -6.74 26.21
CA LYS A 31 20.59 -5.70 27.09
C LYS A 31 19.07 -5.55 26.93
N GLU A 32 18.46 -5.02 27.97
CA GLU A 32 17.10 -4.46 27.91
C GLU A 32 17.15 -3.00 27.47
N SER A 33 16.20 -2.56 26.67
CA SER A 33 16.03 -1.15 26.29
C SER A 33 14.59 -0.71 26.55
N LYS A 34 14.42 0.45 27.19
CA LYS A 34 13.11 1.06 27.46
C LYS A 34 12.59 1.91 26.29
N ARG A 35 13.43 2.16 25.28
CA ARG A 35 13.08 3.08 24.17
C ARG A 35 12.70 2.36 22.90
N VAL A 36 13.46 1.32 22.54
CA VAL A 36 13.29 0.58 21.28
C VAL A 36 13.58 -0.89 21.47
N ASN A 37 12.96 -1.75 20.68
CA ASN A 37 13.22 -3.19 20.68
C ASN A 37 14.35 -3.57 19.73
N GLY A 38 14.52 -2.80 18.67
CA GLY A 38 15.59 -2.93 17.68
C GLY A 38 16.05 -1.57 17.16
N LEU A 39 17.14 -1.57 16.42
CA LEU A 39 17.69 -0.39 15.75
C LEU A 39 18.49 -0.83 14.54
N TYR A 40 18.22 -0.23 13.39
CA TYR A 40 19.07 -0.33 12.23
C TYR A 40 20.01 0.89 12.14
N LYS A 41 21.29 0.64 11.90
CA LYS A 41 22.31 1.67 11.67
C LYS A 41 22.70 1.69 10.18
N PRO A 42 22.30 2.71 9.41
CA PRO A 42 22.59 2.78 7.98
C PRO A 42 24.08 2.90 7.67
N ASP A 43 24.88 3.58 8.53
CA ASP A 43 26.31 3.80 8.29
C ASP A 43 27.15 2.51 8.34
N THR A 44 26.72 1.54 9.13
CA THR A 44 27.44 0.26 9.34
C THR A 44 26.64 -0.93 8.85
N HIS A 45 25.44 -0.72 8.33
CA HIS A 45 24.47 -1.76 7.94
C HIS A 45 24.25 -2.80 9.06
N GLU A 46 24.18 -2.32 10.32
CA GLU A 46 24.03 -3.16 11.48
C GLU A 46 22.60 -3.15 12.00
N ILE A 47 22.00 -4.33 12.15
CA ILE A 47 20.73 -4.55 12.83
C ILE A 47 21.03 -4.94 14.27
N ILE A 48 20.63 -4.13 15.23
CA ILE A 48 20.77 -4.39 16.66
C ILE A 48 19.41 -4.77 17.24
N LEU A 49 19.36 -5.89 17.96
CA LEU A 49 18.17 -6.39 18.64
C LEU A 49 18.39 -6.40 20.15
N HIS A 50 17.49 -5.76 20.88
CA HIS A 50 17.53 -5.76 22.35
C HIS A 50 16.82 -7.01 22.87
N ASN A 51 17.50 -8.15 22.77
CA ASN A 51 16.92 -9.48 22.93
C ASN A 51 16.35 -9.78 24.32
N LYS A 52 16.69 -9.01 25.36
CA LYS A 52 16.05 -9.12 26.68
C LYS A 52 14.64 -8.51 26.73
N ASN A 53 14.25 -7.74 25.72
CA ASN A 53 12.89 -7.19 25.62
C ASN A 53 11.88 -8.23 25.14
N PHE A 54 12.33 -9.27 24.40
CA PHE A 54 11.43 -10.21 23.75
C PHE A 54 10.97 -11.33 24.68
N LYS A 55 9.68 -11.57 24.71
CA LYS A 55 9.03 -12.65 25.46
C LYS A 55 8.76 -13.87 24.59
N SER A 56 8.81 -13.71 23.27
CA SER A 56 8.56 -14.77 22.28
C SER A 56 9.45 -14.62 21.05
N ASP A 57 9.62 -15.72 20.31
CA ASP A 57 10.31 -15.71 19.02
C ASP A 57 9.57 -14.84 18.00
N SER A 58 8.23 -14.76 18.08
CA SER A 58 7.43 -13.90 17.19
C SER A 58 7.74 -12.41 17.40
N GLU A 59 7.94 -11.95 18.65
CA GLU A 59 8.35 -10.57 18.92
C GLU A 59 9.74 -10.26 18.38
N LEU A 60 10.67 -11.21 18.52
CA LEU A 60 12.02 -11.10 17.95
C LEU A 60 11.96 -11.02 16.42
N VAL A 61 11.24 -11.93 15.78
CA VAL A 61 11.12 -11.97 14.32
C VAL A 61 10.44 -10.71 13.79
N TYR A 62 9.35 -10.27 14.43
CA TYR A 62 8.68 -9.00 14.07
C TYR A 62 9.67 -7.83 14.07
N THR A 63 10.47 -7.71 15.14
CA THR A 63 11.44 -6.62 15.26
C THR A 63 12.60 -6.79 14.26
N ALA A 64 13.11 -8.01 14.09
CA ALA A 64 14.17 -8.27 13.12
C ALA A 64 13.75 -7.94 11.67
N VAL A 65 12.54 -8.31 11.28
CA VAL A 65 11.97 -7.97 9.96
C VAL A 65 11.74 -6.46 9.82
N HIS A 66 11.34 -5.77 10.91
CA HIS A 66 11.21 -4.31 10.90
C HIS A 66 12.55 -3.61 10.62
N GLU A 67 13.60 -3.97 11.35
CA GLU A 67 14.94 -3.39 11.13
C GLU A 67 15.53 -3.82 9.78
N TYR A 68 15.23 -5.02 9.31
CA TYR A 68 15.63 -5.47 7.98
C TYR A 68 14.91 -4.70 6.87
N THR A 69 13.68 -4.25 7.10
CA THR A 69 12.99 -3.38 6.16
C THR A 69 13.73 -2.05 6.01
N HIS A 70 14.26 -1.48 7.09
CA HIS A 70 15.11 -0.29 7.02
C HIS A 70 16.38 -0.55 6.20
N HIS A 71 17.01 -1.71 6.38
CA HIS A 71 18.17 -2.11 5.60
C HIS A 71 17.87 -2.18 4.09
N LEU A 72 16.78 -2.84 3.70
CA LEU A 72 16.38 -2.95 2.29
C LEU A 72 16.01 -1.60 1.66
N VAL A 73 15.39 -0.70 2.42
CA VAL A 73 15.13 0.67 1.95
C VAL A 73 16.45 1.42 1.75
N THR A 74 17.41 1.27 2.66
CA THR A 74 18.76 1.86 2.50
C THR A 74 19.46 1.30 1.27
N GLU A 75 19.36 -0.01 1.01
CA GLU A 75 19.93 -0.65 -0.19
C GLU A 75 19.32 -0.06 -1.47
N GLU A 76 17.99 0.12 -1.51
CA GLU A 76 17.27 0.73 -2.64
C GLU A 76 17.70 2.20 -2.84
N ASP A 77 17.82 2.96 -1.76
CA ASP A 77 18.28 4.36 -1.82
C ASP A 77 19.70 4.48 -2.33
N ILE A 78 20.62 3.63 -1.87
CA ILE A 78 22.00 3.57 -2.34
C ILE A 78 22.06 3.21 -3.85
N ALA A 79 21.25 2.27 -4.29
CA ALA A 79 21.18 1.85 -5.68
C ALA A 79 20.64 2.96 -6.61
N LEU A 80 19.75 3.82 -6.12
CA LEU A 80 19.14 4.90 -6.90
C LEU A 80 19.95 6.20 -6.87
N TYR A 81 20.54 6.54 -5.74
CA TYR A 81 21.10 7.88 -5.48
C TYR A 81 22.61 7.86 -5.18
N GLY A 82 23.20 6.66 -5.03
CA GLY A 82 24.61 6.48 -4.70
C GLY A 82 24.88 6.27 -3.21
N PRO A 83 26.12 5.82 -2.87
CA PRO A 83 26.46 5.39 -1.50
C PRO A 83 26.48 6.51 -0.45
N ASP A 84 26.64 7.76 -0.88
CA ASP A 84 26.68 8.92 0.02
C ASP A 84 25.31 9.54 0.27
N TYR A 85 24.25 8.93 -0.26
CA TYR A 85 22.89 9.44 -0.10
C TYR A 85 22.39 9.25 1.32
N VAL A 86 22.00 10.35 1.95
CA VAL A 86 21.33 10.36 3.26
C VAL A 86 19.89 10.83 3.06
N SER A 87 18.94 9.94 3.30
CA SER A 87 17.53 10.28 3.21
C SER A 87 17.11 11.26 4.29
N ASN A 88 16.57 12.42 3.91
CA ASN A 88 15.93 13.38 4.81
C ASN A 88 14.45 13.05 5.05
N ALA A 89 13.93 11.99 4.44
CA ALA A 89 12.54 11.56 4.59
C ALA A 89 12.29 10.91 5.96
N LYS A 90 11.03 10.94 6.40
CA LYS A 90 10.61 10.17 7.58
C LYS A 90 10.87 8.69 7.33
N SER A 91 11.52 8.02 8.28
CA SER A 91 11.91 6.62 8.16
C SER A 91 10.72 5.65 8.02
N HIS A 92 9.56 5.98 8.58
CA HIS A 92 8.35 5.14 8.56
C HIS A 92 7.27 5.73 7.66
N THR A 93 7.49 5.68 6.35
CA THR A 93 6.51 6.08 5.33
C THR A 93 5.44 5.00 5.11
N ALA A 94 4.38 5.32 4.36
CA ALA A 94 3.39 4.31 3.95
C ALA A 94 4.04 3.19 3.10
N ALA A 95 5.01 3.52 2.25
CA ALA A 95 5.77 2.54 1.46
C ALA A 95 6.62 1.63 2.36
N PHE A 96 7.28 2.17 3.40
CA PHE A 96 7.98 1.38 4.40
C PHE A 96 7.04 0.37 5.08
N TRP A 97 5.90 0.82 5.58
CA TRP A 97 4.94 -0.06 6.25
C TRP A 97 4.38 -1.13 5.32
N ALA A 98 4.12 -0.80 4.05
CA ALA A 98 3.68 -1.79 3.08
C ALA A 98 4.75 -2.85 2.82
N ARG A 99 6.01 -2.43 2.65
CA ARG A 99 7.14 -3.33 2.48
C ARG A 99 7.36 -4.23 3.70
N PHE A 100 7.31 -3.65 4.89
CA PHE A 100 7.41 -4.39 6.15
C PHE A 100 6.32 -5.47 6.26
N GLN A 101 5.05 -5.13 5.98
CA GLN A 101 3.95 -6.08 6.05
C GLN A 101 4.07 -7.20 4.98
N GLU A 102 4.60 -6.87 3.80
CA GLU A 102 4.90 -7.85 2.75
C GLU A 102 5.94 -8.87 3.24
N LEU A 103 7.06 -8.38 3.80
CA LEU A 103 8.12 -9.24 4.34
C LEU A 103 7.64 -10.06 5.55
N LEU A 104 6.83 -9.46 6.42
CA LEU A 104 6.27 -10.17 7.56
C LEU A 104 5.30 -11.28 7.12
N LYS A 105 4.53 -11.06 6.05
CA LYS A 105 3.68 -12.10 5.44
C LYS A 105 4.51 -13.25 4.87
N ILE A 106 5.62 -12.96 4.21
CA ILE A 106 6.55 -13.99 3.73
C ILE A 106 7.12 -14.78 4.92
N ALA A 107 7.51 -14.08 6.01
CA ALA A 107 7.98 -14.73 7.22
C ALA A 107 6.92 -15.65 7.85
N GLU A 108 5.65 -15.25 7.80
CA GLU A 108 4.51 -16.07 8.25
C GLU A 108 4.31 -17.30 7.37
N ASP A 109 4.32 -17.14 6.05
CA ASP A 109 4.15 -18.24 5.08
C ASP A 109 5.30 -19.26 5.16
N MET A 110 6.50 -18.81 5.55
CA MET A 110 7.66 -19.67 5.81
C MET A 110 7.67 -20.28 7.22
N GLY A 111 6.72 -19.93 8.08
CA GLY A 111 6.62 -20.43 9.45
C GLY A 111 7.60 -19.81 10.44
N PHE A 112 8.28 -18.73 10.09
CA PHE A 112 9.15 -17.98 10.99
C PHE A 112 8.40 -17.05 11.94
N TYR A 113 7.24 -16.56 11.51
CA TYR A 113 6.38 -15.65 12.26
C TYR A 113 4.96 -16.19 12.36
N LYS A 114 4.30 -15.96 13.47
CA LYS A 114 2.89 -16.29 13.66
C LYS A 114 2.25 -15.30 14.62
N ILE A 115 1.12 -14.73 14.18
CA ILE A 115 0.21 -14.03 15.09
C ILE A 115 -0.86 -15.03 15.55
N ASP A 116 -0.78 -15.47 16.79
CA ASP A 116 -1.68 -16.47 17.35
C ASP A 116 -2.47 -15.88 18.52
N ILE A 117 -3.68 -15.39 18.20
CA ILE A 117 -4.58 -14.86 19.25
C ILE A 117 -5.25 -15.96 20.07
N SER A 118 -5.18 -17.23 19.63
CA SER A 118 -5.81 -18.37 20.31
C SER A 118 -5.20 -18.66 21.70
N VAL A 119 -4.00 -18.13 21.95
CA VAL A 119 -3.35 -18.22 23.26
C VAL A 119 -4.11 -17.47 24.37
N SER A 120 -5.00 -16.54 24.01
CA SER A 120 -5.88 -15.82 24.91
C SER A 120 -7.35 -15.95 24.46
N PRO A 121 -8.12 -16.83 25.10
CA PRO A 121 -9.58 -16.97 24.80
C PRO A 121 -10.33 -15.64 24.93
N GLU A 122 -9.97 -14.82 25.91
CA GLU A 122 -10.56 -13.49 26.11
C GLU A 122 -10.29 -12.55 24.94
N LEU A 123 -9.06 -12.60 24.36
CA LEU A 123 -8.71 -11.81 23.18
C LEU A 123 -9.48 -12.30 21.94
N VAL A 124 -9.69 -13.62 21.81
CA VAL A 124 -10.51 -14.19 20.72
C VAL A 124 -11.94 -13.71 20.84
N GLU A 125 -12.55 -13.81 22.04
CA GLU A 125 -13.91 -13.35 22.28
C GLU A 125 -14.07 -11.85 22.00
N LEU A 126 -13.15 -11.04 22.52
CA LEU A 126 -13.15 -9.59 22.28
C LEU A 126 -12.97 -9.25 20.80
N THR A 127 -12.10 -9.97 20.08
CA THR A 127 -11.90 -9.78 18.63
C THR A 127 -13.16 -10.09 17.86
N ASN A 128 -13.85 -11.20 18.19
CA ASN A 128 -15.12 -11.56 17.56
C ASN A 128 -16.19 -10.52 17.84
N LYS A 129 -16.30 -10.04 19.08
CA LYS A 129 -17.22 -8.98 19.46
C LYS A 129 -16.95 -7.68 18.69
N ILE A 130 -15.68 -7.25 18.60
CA ILE A 130 -15.31 -6.05 17.83
C ILE A 130 -15.72 -6.20 16.36
N LYS A 131 -15.49 -7.36 15.75
CA LYS A 131 -15.82 -7.60 14.34
C LYS A 131 -17.33 -7.62 14.11
N SER A 132 -18.08 -8.39 14.91
CA SER A 132 -19.52 -8.63 14.70
C SER A 132 -20.41 -7.49 15.18
N GLU A 133 -20.05 -6.80 16.28
CA GLU A 133 -20.90 -5.78 16.88
C GLU A 133 -20.50 -4.35 16.50
N TYR A 134 -19.26 -4.13 16.02
CA TYR A 134 -18.78 -2.77 15.72
C TYR A 134 -18.32 -2.60 14.26
N LEU A 135 -17.40 -3.43 13.77
CA LEU A 135 -16.81 -3.18 12.43
C LEU A 135 -17.85 -3.41 11.32
N GLU A 136 -18.48 -4.58 11.31
CA GLU A 136 -19.46 -4.92 10.28
C GLU A 136 -20.74 -4.06 10.36
N PRO A 137 -21.39 -3.87 11.53
CA PRO A 137 -22.56 -2.99 11.64
C PRO A 137 -22.25 -1.54 11.27
N ASN A 138 -21.10 -0.99 11.67
CA ASN A 138 -20.68 0.33 11.25
C ASN A 138 -20.52 0.41 9.72
N GLY A 139 -19.89 -0.58 9.09
CA GLY A 139 -19.79 -0.64 7.63
C GLY A 139 -21.15 -0.61 6.94
N LYS A 140 -22.11 -1.41 7.43
CA LYS A 140 -23.50 -1.44 6.92
C LYS A 140 -24.18 -0.09 7.08
N MET A 141 -24.10 0.50 8.28
CA MET A 141 -24.73 1.79 8.60
C MET A 141 -24.16 2.92 7.74
N MET A 142 -22.83 2.97 7.54
CA MET A 142 -22.20 4.00 6.73
C MET A 142 -22.49 3.86 5.23
N ALA A 143 -22.64 2.63 4.72
CA ALA A 143 -23.10 2.40 3.35
C ALA A 143 -24.55 2.86 3.15
N GLU A 144 -25.42 2.61 4.12
CA GLU A 144 -26.82 3.10 4.10
C GLU A 144 -26.85 4.62 4.17
N PHE A 145 -26.10 5.24 5.07
CA PHE A 145 -25.96 6.69 5.15
C PHE A 145 -25.51 7.29 3.82
N GLY A 146 -24.55 6.67 3.15
CA GLY A 146 -24.13 7.09 1.81
C GLY A 146 -25.27 7.06 0.78
N ARG A 147 -26.13 6.01 0.81
CA ARG A 147 -27.32 5.93 -0.06
C ARG A 147 -28.36 7.02 0.25
N LEU A 148 -28.57 7.34 1.54
CA LEU A 148 -29.45 8.44 1.94
C LEU A 148 -28.93 9.80 1.45
N LEU A 149 -27.62 10.03 1.50
CA LEU A 149 -27.00 11.26 0.97
C LEU A 149 -27.14 11.37 -0.56
N ILE A 150 -27.11 10.25 -1.29
CA ILE A 150 -27.40 10.23 -2.72
C ILE A 150 -28.87 10.61 -2.98
N LYS A 151 -29.79 10.00 -2.23
CA LYS A 151 -31.23 10.35 -2.33
C LYS A 151 -31.49 11.82 -1.98
N ALA A 152 -30.85 12.33 -0.93
CA ALA A 152 -30.94 13.75 -0.56
C ALA A 152 -30.44 14.68 -1.67
N HIS A 153 -29.39 14.29 -2.42
CA HIS A 153 -28.91 15.04 -3.54
C HIS A 153 -29.97 15.17 -4.65
N THR A 154 -30.62 14.05 -5.02
CA THR A 154 -31.73 14.06 -6.01
C THR A 154 -32.90 14.93 -5.54
N LEU A 155 -33.31 14.83 -4.27
CA LEU A 155 -34.39 15.64 -3.73
C LEU A 155 -34.05 17.15 -3.69
N CYS A 156 -32.77 17.50 -3.45
CA CYS A 156 -32.34 18.88 -3.54
C CYS A 156 -32.43 19.41 -4.97
N GLU A 157 -32.04 18.60 -5.98
CA GLU A 157 -32.17 18.96 -7.40
C GLU A 157 -33.64 19.17 -7.80
N GLU A 158 -34.53 18.28 -7.37
CA GLU A 158 -35.99 18.37 -7.63
C GLU A 158 -36.65 19.59 -6.97
N ALA A 159 -36.09 20.07 -5.85
CA ALA A 159 -36.61 21.18 -5.07
C ALA A 159 -35.90 22.53 -5.37
N ASP A 160 -34.99 22.58 -6.37
CA ASP A 160 -34.14 23.75 -6.69
C ASP A 160 -33.30 24.23 -5.49
N ILE A 161 -32.92 23.30 -4.57
CA ILE A 161 -32.07 23.57 -3.42
C ILE A 161 -30.62 23.22 -3.78
N ARG A 162 -29.71 24.14 -3.48
CA ARG A 162 -28.28 23.86 -3.67
C ARG A 162 -27.77 22.81 -2.70
N TYR A 163 -27.37 21.63 -3.21
CA TYR A 163 -26.96 20.50 -2.39
C TYR A 163 -25.79 20.81 -1.47
N GLU A 164 -24.79 21.59 -1.92
CA GLU A 164 -23.64 21.99 -1.10
C GLU A 164 -24.08 22.81 0.11
N ASP A 165 -25.06 23.71 -0.07
CA ASP A 165 -25.58 24.53 1.04
C ASP A 165 -26.36 23.66 2.04
N TYR A 166 -27.13 22.69 1.54
CA TYR A 166 -27.82 21.69 2.37
C TYR A 166 -26.82 20.88 3.21
N ILE A 167 -25.71 20.40 2.62
CA ILE A 167 -24.68 19.66 3.35
C ILE A 167 -23.99 20.54 4.40
N ASP A 168 -23.62 21.76 4.03
CA ASP A 168 -22.82 22.64 4.89
C ASP A 168 -23.65 23.22 6.05
N ARG A 169 -24.91 23.58 5.81
CA ARG A 169 -25.73 24.38 6.74
C ARG A 169 -26.90 23.63 7.39
N VAL A 170 -27.43 22.62 6.73
CA VAL A 170 -28.56 21.81 7.28
C VAL A 170 -28.02 20.55 7.95
N LEU A 171 -27.14 19.80 7.27
CA LEU A 171 -26.55 18.60 7.84
C LEU A 171 -25.25 18.87 8.63
N CYS A 172 -24.63 20.02 8.42
CA CYS A 172 -23.36 20.40 9.05
C CYS A 172 -22.26 19.34 8.88
N LEU A 173 -22.15 18.76 7.69
CA LEU A 173 -21.21 17.68 7.38
C LEU A 173 -20.03 18.16 6.55
N PRO A 174 -18.80 17.66 6.81
CA PRO A 174 -17.64 17.94 5.95
C PRO A 174 -17.84 17.33 4.55
N ARG A 175 -17.67 18.14 3.49
CA ARG A 175 -17.88 17.73 2.09
C ARG A 175 -17.05 16.50 1.68
N ASN A 176 -15.81 16.37 2.18
CA ASN A 176 -14.97 15.21 1.92
C ASN A 176 -15.57 13.92 2.49
N SER A 177 -16.11 13.99 3.72
CA SER A 177 -16.80 12.84 4.35
C SER A 177 -18.05 12.45 3.58
N VAL A 178 -18.83 13.42 3.13
CA VAL A 178 -20.02 13.18 2.28
C VAL A 178 -19.65 12.51 0.96
N ARG A 179 -18.58 12.96 0.32
CA ARG A 179 -18.08 12.34 -0.92
C ARG A 179 -17.68 10.88 -0.72
N ASP A 180 -16.97 10.57 0.36
CA ASP A 180 -16.53 9.23 0.66
C ASP A 180 -17.73 8.32 1.04
N LEU A 181 -18.67 8.82 1.83
CA LEU A 181 -19.92 8.12 2.16
C LEU A 181 -20.74 7.81 0.91
N LYS A 182 -20.98 8.78 0.02
CA LYS A 182 -21.70 8.57 -1.25
C LYS A 182 -21.02 7.50 -2.09
N ARG A 183 -19.67 7.49 -2.15
CA ARG A 183 -18.91 6.48 -2.89
C ARG A 183 -19.12 5.08 -2.29
N VAL A 184 -19.02 4.93 -0.97
CA VAL A 184 -19.29 3.66 -0.28
C VAL A 184 -20.75 3.22 -0.47
N GLY A 185 -21.71 4.16 -0.45
CA GLY A 185 -23.12 3.87 -0.70
C GLY A 185 -23.42 3.42 -2.14
N THR A 186 -22.59 3.83 -3.11
CA THR A 186 -22.74 3.47 -4.54
C THR A 186 -22.13 2.12 -4.86
N VAL A 187 -20.95 1.83 -4.30
CA VAL A 187 -20.19 0.60 -4.58
C VAL A 187 -20.56 -0.46 -3.56
N GLN A 188 -20.98 -1.64 -4.03
CA GLN A 188 -21.18 -2.77 -3.14
C GLN A 188 -19.84 -3.33 -2.70
N VAL A 189 -19.51 -3.16 -1.42
CA VAL A 189 -18.33 -3.65 -0.75
C VAL A 189 -18.75 -4.40 0.50
N ASN A 190 -18.08 -5.50 0.82
CA ASN A 190 -18.39 -6.30 2.00
C ASN A 190 -18.17 -5.50 3.30
N PRO A 191 -19.21 -5.25 4.10
CA PRO A 191 -19.09 -4.45 5.32
C PRO A 191 -18.22 -5.09 6.41
N ALA A 192 -17.95 -6.39 6.33
CA ALA A 192 -17.10 -7.10 7.28
C ALA A 192 -15.65 -6.58 7.32
N ILE A 193 -15.19 -5.92 6.24
CA ILE A 193 -13.87 -5.27 6.24
C ILE A 193 -13.83 -3.94 7.03
N GLY A 194 -14.99 -3.44 7.48
CA GLY A 194 -15.12 -2.18 8.20
C GLY A 194 -15.09 -0.93 7.30
N PHE A 195 -15.70 0.16 7.77
CA PHE A 195 -15.92 1.37 6.97
C PHE A 195 -14.66 1.99 6.37
N GLU A 196 -13.55 2.07 7.13
CA GLU A 196 -12.30 2.66 6.63
C GLU A 196 -11.74 1.87 5.42
N ASN A 197 -11.82 0.54 5.48
CA ASN A 197 -11.41 -0.32 4.37
C ASN A 197 -12.40 -0.26 3.20
N MET A 198 -13.72 -0.10 3.48
CA MET A 198 -14.70 0.13 2.44
C MET A 198 -14.42 1.43 1.67
N LYS A 199 -13.97 2.50 2.33
CA LYS A 199 -13.53 3.74 1.65
C LYS A 199 -12.34 3.48 0.72
N LEU A 200 -11.35 2.70 1.18
CA LEU A 200 -10.21 2.31 0.37
C LEU A 200 -10.65 1.57 -0.89
N VAL A 201 -11.41 0.47 -0.74
CA VAL A 201 -11.88 -0.36 -1.85
C VAL A 201 -12.77 0.42 -2.80
N SER A 202 -13.73 1.21 -2.29
CA SER A 202 -14.63 2.00 -3.12
C SER A 202 -13.92 3.11 -3.93
N SER A 203 -12.71 3.50 -3.55
CA SER A 203 -11.89 4.47 -4.28
C SER A 203 -11.23 3.89 -5.53
N ILE A 204 -11.13 2.58 -5.66
CA ILE A 204 -10.51 1.87 -6.76
C ILE A 204 -11.45 1.91 -7.98
N LYS A 205 -10.94 2.36 -9.14
CA LYS A 205 -11.77 2.59 -10.34
C LYS A 205 -12.24 1.30 -10.99
N LYS A 206 -11.34 0.31 -11.17
CA LYS A 206 -11.66 -0.94 -11.88
C LYS A 206 -12.35 -1.94 -10.96
N ALA A 207 -13.41 -2.57 -11.43
CA ALA A 207 -14.20 -3.54 -10.65
C ALA A 207 -13.37 -4.75 -10.20
N ASP A 208 -12.56 -5.31 -11.11
CA ASP A 208 -11.70 -6.46 -10.81
C ASP A 208 -10.65 -6.13 -9.73
N ASP A 209 -10.08 -4.93 -9.78
CA ASP A 209 -9.11 -4.47 -8.77
C ASP A 209 -9.79 -4.25 -7.41
N ARG A 210 -11.06 -3.79 -7.39
CA ARG A 210 -11.86 -3.70 -6.16
C ARG A 210 -12.09 -5.06 -5.54
N ALA A 211 -12.53 -6.03 -6.35
CA ALA A 211 -12.77 -7.39 -5.88
C ALA A 211 -11.50 -8.03 -5.33
N ALA A 212 -10.36 -7.86 -6.01
CA ALA A 212 -9.07 -8.35 -5.54
C ALA A 212 -8.65 -7.69 -4.22
N ALA A 213 -8.80 -6.37 -4.09
CA ALA A 213 -8.48 -5.63 -2.86
C ALA A 213 -9.36 -6.06 -1.70
N GLU A 214 -10.67 -6.25 -1.94
CA GLU A 214 -11.63 -6.74 -0.93
C GLU A 214 -11.24 -8.13 -0.42
N GLN A 215 -10.93 -9.06 -1.31
CA GLN A 215 -10.51 -10.41 -0.96
C GLN A 215 -9.22 -10.42 -0.13
N GLN A 216 -8.26 -9.60 -0.47
CA GLN A 216 -7.02 -9.45 0.30
C GLN A 216 -7.29 -8.93 1.72
N LEU A 217 -8.17 -7.93 1.88
CA LEU A 217 -8.54 -7.42 3.20
C LEU A 217 -9.30 -8.48 4.03
N LEU A 218 -10.19 -9.25 3.41
CA LEU A 218 -10.90 -10.35 4.06
C LEU A 218 -9.96 -11.48 4.49
N SER A 219 -8.90 -11.75 3.73
CA SER A 219 -7.86 -12.72 4.08
C SER A 219 -6.87 -12.23 5.14
N GLY A 220 -7.00 -10.99 5.62
CA GLY A 220 -6.14 -10.43 6.67
C GLY A 220 -4.92 -9.67 6.16
N THR A 221 -4.84 -9.38 4.85
CA THR A 221 -3.77 -8.52 4.33
C THR A 221 -3.92 -7.10 4.89
N SER A 222 -2.81 -6.49 5.29
CA SER A 222 -2.81 -5.13 5.84
C SER A 222 -3.39 -4.10 4.87
N PRO A 223 -4.27 -3.17 5.32
CA PRO A 223 -4.82 -2.11 4.47
C PRO A 223 -3.74 -1.24 3.80
N VAL A 224 -2.61 -1.05 4.46
CA VAL A 224 -1.46 -0.29 3.92
C VAL A 224 -0.86 -1.02 2.72
N THR A 225 -0.65 -2.33 2.84
CA THR A 225 -0.16 -3.18 1.75
C THR A 225 -1.10 -3.14 0.55
N VAL A 226 -2.41 -3.34 0.78
CA VAL A 226 -3.41 -3.29 -0.29
C VAL A 226 -3.42 -1.93 -0.98
N SER A 227 -3.36 -0.84 -0.21
CA SER A 227 -3.30 0.53 -0.76
C SER A 227 -2.08 0.74 -1.65
N GLU A 228 -0.89 0.35 -1.21
CA GLU A 228 0.35 0.52 -1.99
C GLU A 228 0.38 -0.40 -3.23
N MET A 229 -0.10 -1.63 -3.14
CA MET A 229 -0.26 -2.51 -4.30
C MET A 229 -1.16 -1.88 -5.36
N MET A 230 -2.31 -1.32 -4.96
CA MET A 230 -3.22 -0.66 -5.88
C MET A 230 -2.62 0.61 -6.49
N LYS A 231 -1.85 1.40 -5.73
CA LYS A 231 -1.12 2.56 -6.25
C LYS A 231 -0.04 2.15 -7.25
N LYS A 232 0.75 1.12 -6.96
CA LYS A 232 1.77 0.58 -7.90
C LYS A 232 1.11 0.13 -9.21
N LYS A 233 0.00 -0.62 -9.11
CA LYS A 233 -0.76 -1.09 -10.28
C LYS A 233 -1.33 0.06 -11.10
N ALA A 234 -1.85 1.11 -10.44
CA ALA A 234 -2.38 2.28 -11.12
C ALA A 234 -1.28 3.08 -11.84
N ARG A 235 -0.09 3.22 -11.24
CA ARG A 235 1.08 3.87 -11.88
C ARG A 235 1.55 3.07 -13.09
N ALA A 236 1.75 1.76 -12.96
CA ALA A 236 2.16 0.90 -14.08
C ALA A 236 1.18 0.98 -15.26
N ALA A 237 -0.13 0.99 -14.98
CA ALA A 237 -1.15 1.15 -16.02
C ALA A 237 -1.12 2.54 -16.68
N GLN A 238 -0.74 3.59 -15.96
CA GLN A 238 -0.59 4.94 -16.49
C GLN A 238 0.66 5.06 -17.38
N ASP A 239 1.77 4.44 -16.99
CA ASP A 239 3.02 4.40 -17.74
C ASP A 239 2.83 3.65 -19.07
N ASP A 240 2.12 2.50 -19.05
CA ASP A 240 1.77 1.74 -20.27
C ASP A 240 0.86 2.54 -21.21
N ASP A 241 -0.12 3.29 -20.68
CA ASP A 241 -1.00 4.14 -21.51
C ASP A 241 -0.20 5.29 -22.14
N LEU A 242 0.71 5.92 -21.41
CA LEU A 242 1.60 6.97 -21.93
C LEU A 242 2.52 6.42 -23.03
N LYS A 243 3.16 5.27 -22.79
CA LYS A 243 4.00 4.59 -23.78
C LYS A 243 3.22 4.29 -25.06
N THR A 244 2.03 3.71 -24.93
CA THR A 244 1.14 3.41 -26.05
C THR A 244 0.76 4.67 -26.85
N LYS A 245 0.49 5.78 -26.16
CA LYS A 245 0.19 7.08 -26.82
C LYS A 245 1.39 7.62 -27.58
N LEU A 246 2.58 7.57 -26.99
CA LEU A 246 3.81 8.01 -27.64
C LEU A 246 4.17 7.14 -28.85
N GLU A 247 3.99 5.84 -28.79
CA GLU A 247 4.20 4.91 -29.91
C GLU A 247 3.24 5.20 -31.09
N LYS A 248 1.95 5.46 -30.79
CA LYS A 248 0.98 5.86 -31.82
C LYS A 248 1.35 7.20 -32.48
N GLU A 249 1.78 8.17 -31.68
CA GLU A 249 2.19 9.47 -32.20
C GLU A 249 3.48 9.36 -33.03
N ALA A 250 4.46 8.58 -32.59
CA ALA A 250 5.68 8.30 -33.37
C ALA A 250 5.34 7.64 -34.73
N LYS A 251 4.39 6.69 -34.75
CA LYS A 251 3.93 6.05 -35.97
C LYS A 251 3.24 7.05 -36.93
N ARG A 252 2.43 7.96 -36.39
CA ARG A 252 1.77 9.02 -37.14
C ARG A 252 2.78 9.99 -37.77
N LEU A 253 3.76 10.43 -36.97
CA LEU A 253 4.80 11.33 -37.42
C LEU A 253 5.66 10.71 -38.55
N ARG A 254 6.06 9.45 -38.42
CA ARG A 254 6.81 8.72 -39.48
C ARG A 254 6.04 8.71 -40.78
N LYS A 255 4.75 8.35 -40.73
CA LYS A 255 3.90 8.38 -41.95
C LYS A 255 3.83 9.76 -42.57
N THR A 256 3.76 10.83 -41.78
CA THR A 256 3.74 12.20 -42.30
C THR A 256 5.08 12.58 -42.95
N ILE A 257 6.18 12.17 -42.34
CA ILE A 257 7.55 12.39 -42.90
C ILE A 257 7.66 11.69 -44.27
N ASP A 258 7.27 10.42 -44.38
CA ASP A 258 7.30 9.67 -45.65
C ASP A 258 6.49 10.38 -46.75
N GLN A 259 5.29 10.87 -46.41
CA GLN A 259 4.44 11.62 -47.34
C GLN A 259 5.09 12.94 -47.78
N LEU A 260 5.73 13.66 -46.88
CA LEU A 260 6.42 14.91 -47.17
C LEU A 260 7.67 14.66 -48.01
N GLN A 261 8.40 13.59 -47.79
CA GLN A 261 9.56 13.18 -48.58
C GLN A 261 9.15 12.85 -50.03
N GLN A 262 8.13 12.01 -50.20
CA GLN A 262 7.59 11.71 -51.55
C GLN A 262 7.12 12.98 -52.27
N ARG A 263 6.51 13.92 -51.53
CA ARG A 263 6.08 15.18 -52.14
C ARG A 263 7.25 16.05 -52.51
N LEU A 264 8.32 16.08 -51.74
CA LEU A 264 9.54 16.83 -52.04
C LEU A 264 10.20 16.27 -53.29
N GLU A 265 10.39 14.94 -53.39
CA GLU A 265 10.96 14.27 -54.57
C GLU A 265 10.17 14.64 -55.85
N TYR A 266 8.82 14.58 -55.79
CA TYR A 266 7.99 14.97 -56.91
C TYR A 266 8.20 16.43 -57.33
N VAL A 267 8.34 17.35 -56.38
CA VAL A 267 8.58 18.78 -56.66
C VAL A 267 9.96 18.99 -57.29
N GLU A 268 10.98 18.31 -56.76
CA GLU A 268 12.35 18.39 -57.28
C GLU A 268 12.50 17.84 -58.70
N GLU A 269 11.82 16.68 -58.99
CA GLU A 269 11.76 16.15 -60.37
C GLU A 269 11.01 17.12 -61.32
N SER A 270 9.92 17.74 -60.85
CA SER A 270 9.16 18.69 -61.65
C SER A 270 9.97 19.95 -62.00
N LEU A 271 10.79 20.42 -61.01
CA LEU A 271 11.71 21.56 -61.23
C LEU A 271 12.86 21.21 -62.15
N GLY A 272 13.38 19.97 -62.07
CA GLY A 272 14.47 19.51 -62.95
C GLY A 272 14.06 19.30 -64.41
N ASN A 273 12.76 19.18 -64.70
CA ASN A 273 12.18 19.01 -66.03
C ASN A 273 11.67 20.33 -66.65
N MET A 274 11.83 21.46 -65.94
CA MET A 274 11.55 22.82 -66.47
C MET A 274 12.80 23.49 -66.98
#